data_c0b778427c9f4b62ad9ddc976f811f5e
#
_entry.id   c0b778427c9f4b62ad9ddc976f811f5e
#
_cell.length_a   1.000
_cell.length_b   1.000
_cell.length_c   1.000
_cell.angle_alpha   90.00
_cell.angle_beta   90.00
_cell.angle_gamma   90.00
#
_symmetry.space_group_name_H-M   'P 1'
#
loop_
_entity.id
_entity.type
_entity.pdbx_description
1 polymer ?
#
loop_
_entity_poly.entity_id
_entity_poly.type
_entity_poly.pdbx_seq_one_letter_code
_entity_poly.pdbx_strand_id
1 'polypeptide(L)'
;MKNVLVIGSTGQIGSELTMKLRSIYGGNIVAGYIPGAEPKGELLESGPSAIVDITNEQQIAETVSKYNIDTIYNLAALLSAVAEAKPQLAWKIGMGGLFNVLEVAREMHLSLIHI
;
A
#
# COMPACT_ATOMS: atom_id res chain seq x y z
N MET A 1 11.99 -7.17 9.11
CA MET A 1 11.02 -7.10 8.01
C MET A 1 10.55 -8.51 7.68
N LYS A 2 9.39 -8.91 8.18
CA LYS A 2 8.84 -10.24 7.94
C LYS A 2 7.46 -10.19 7.28
N ASN A 3 6.59 -9.29 7.78
CA ASN A 3 5.23 -9.15 7.30
C ASN A 3 5.09 -7.73 6.75
N VAL A 4 4.94 -7.62 5.45
CA VAL A 4 5.02 -6.34 4.75
C VAL A 4 3.72 -6.06 4.02
N LEU A 5 3.26 -4.82 4.13
CA LEU A 5 2.15 -4.29 3.32
C LEU A 5 2.72 -3.35 2.28
N VAL A 6 2.45 -3.61 1.02
CA VAL A 6 2.82 -2.72 -0.08
C VAL A 6 1.56 -1.99 -0.55
N ILE A 7 1.45 -0.71 -0.22
CA ILE A 7 0.33 0.12 -0.67
C ILE A 7 0.66 0.64 -2.06
N GLY A 8 -0.29 0.55 -2.99
CA GLY A 8 -0.04 0.88 -4.40
C GLY A 8 0.65 -0.26 -5.15
N SER A 9 0.38 -1.49 -4.75
CA SER A 9 1.06 -2.69 -5.26
C SER A 9 0.78 -3.01 -6.72
N THR A 10 -0.29 -2.48 -7.29
CA THR A 10 -0.66 -2.78 -8.68
C THR A 10 -0.09 -1.78 -9.69
N GLY A 11 0.58 -0.73 -9.21
CA GLY A 11 1.35 0.16 -10.07
C GLY A 11 2.60 -0.53 -10.62
N GLN A 12 3.28 0.12 -11.55
CA GLN A 12 4.46 -0.47 -12.19
C GLN A 12 5.56 -0.76 -11.17
N ILE A 13 5.93 0.21 -10.36
CA ILE A 13 6.96 0.03 -9.33
C ILE A 13 6.46 -0.88 -8.21
N GLY A 14 5.21 -0.68 -7.79
CA GLY A 14 4.62 -1.46 -6.70
C GLY A 14 4.53 -2.95 -6.99
N SER A 15 4.15 -3.32 -8.21
CA SER A 15 4.07 -4.73 -8.60
C SER A 15 5.45 -5.38 -8.65
N GLU A 16 6.44 -4.71 -9.21
CA GLU A 16 7.81 -5.22 -9.24
C GLU A 16 8.39 -5.38 -7.84
N LEU A 17 8.19 -4.39 -6.97
CA LEU A 17 8.64 -4.44 -5.59
C LEU A 17 7.96 -5.59 -4.82
N THR A 18 6.65 -5.73 -4.97
CA THR A 18 5.88 -6.78 -4.28
C THR A 18 6.39 -8.16 -4.68
N MET A 19 6.57 -8.40 -5.98
CA MET A 19 7.08 -9.66 -6.47
C MET A 19 8.51 -9.94 -5.99
N LYS A 20 9.36 -8.92 -5.97
CA LYS A 20 10.72 -9.05 -5.47
C LYS A 20 10.75 -9.38 -3.99
N LEU A 21 9.95 -8.70 -3.19
CA LEU A 21 9.86 -8.96 -1.76
C LEU A 21 9.34 -10.39 -1.49
N ARG A 22 8.37 -10.85 -2.26
CA ARG A 22 7.86 -12.22 -2.15
C ARG A 22 8.91 -13.26 -2.48
N SER A 23 9.79 -12.96 -3.43
CA SER A 23 10.88 -13.89 -3.79
C SER A 23 11.91 -14.00 -2.67
N ILE A 24 12.09 -12.96 -1.86
CA ILE A 24 13.06 -12.93 -0.76
C ILE A 24 12.46 -13.41 0.56
N TYR A 25 11.24 -12.94 0.89
CA TYR A 25 10.62 -13.13 2.21
C TYR A 25 9.44 -14.10 2.21
N GLY A 26 9.02 -14.60 1.05
CA GLY A 26 7.93 -15.55 0.95
C GLY A 26 6.55 -14.90 0.97
N GLY A 27 5.54 -15.65 1.47
CA GLY A 27 4.14 -15.30 1.35
C GLY A 27 3.58 -14.27 2.33
N ASN A 28 4.43 -13.61 3.11
CA ASN A 28 3.99 -12.64 4.11
C ASN A 28 4.01 -11.20 3.58
N ILE A 29 3.93 -11.05 2.28
CA ILE A 29 3.92 -9.75 1.61
C ILE A 29 2.52 -9.51 1.05
N VAL A 30 1.79 -8.59 1.67
CA VAL A 30 0.41 -8.27 1.29
C VAL A 30 0.40 -7.19 0.21
N ALA A 31 -0.27 -7.49 -0.89
CA ALA A 31 -0.45 -6.53 -1.98
C ALA A 31 -1.68 -5.66 -1.68
N GLY A 32 -1.45 -4.44 -1.25
CA GLY A 32 -2.50 -3.45 -1.01
C GLY A 32 -2.90 -2.75 -2.30
N TYR A 33 -4.19 -2.74 -2.59
CA TYR A 33 -4.73 -2.15 -3.82
C TYR A 33 -6.04 -1.43 -3.56
N ILE A 34 -6.47 -0.62 -4.51
CA ILE A 34 -7.78 0.05 -4.47
C ILE A 34 -8.73 -0.59 -5.47
N PRO A 35 -10.06 -0.50 -5.27
CA PRO A 35 -11.03 -0.98 -6.25
C PRO A 35 -10.80 -0.34 -7.62
N GLY A 36 -10.82 -1.16 -8.66
CA GLY A 36 -10.50 -0.74 -10.02
C GLY A 36 -9.06 -0.97 -10.43
N ALA A 37 -8.18 -1.27 -9.47
CA ALA A 37 -6.77 -1.54 -9.70
C ALA A 37 -6.37 -2.89 -9.07
N GLU A 38 -7.18 -3.91 -9.29
CA GLU A 38 -7.01 -5.24 -8.71
C GLU A 38 -5.74 -5.92 -9.21
N PRO A 39 -5.02 -6.67 -8.35
CA PRO A 39 -3.87 -7.45 -8.79
C PRO A 39 -4.29 -8.54 -9.78
N LYS A 40 -3.40 -8.85 -10.71
CA LYS A 40 -3.64 -9.83 -11.77
C LYS A 40 -2.44 -10.76 -11.94
N GLY A 41 -2.68 -11.95 -12.48
CA GLY A 41 -1.62 -12.90 -12.80
C GLY A 41 -0.82 -13.32 -11.58
N GLU A 42 0.50 -13.31 -11.71
CA GLU A 42 1.39 -13.74 -10.64
C GLU A 42 1.27 -12.90 -9.38
N LEU A 43 0.98 -11.62 -9.50
CA LEU A 43 0.79 -10.75 -8.34
C LEU A 43 -0.40 -11.23 -7.50
N LEU A 44 -1.48 -11.62 -8.14
CA LEU A 44 -2.65 -12.15 -7.46
C LEU A 44 -2.39 -13.53 -6.86
N GLU A 45 -1.73 -14.39 -7.61
CA GLU A 45 -1.54 -15.81 -7.25
C GLU A 45 -0.40 -16.05 -6.24
N SER A 46 0.61 -15.19 -6.23
CA SER A 46 1.83 -15.44 -5.45
C SER A 46 1.73 -15.08 -3.97
N GLY A 47 0.64 -14.47 -3.53
CA GLY A 47 0.49 -14.14 -2.12
C GLY A 47 -0.80 -13.37 -1.82
N PRO A 48 -0.99 -12.95 -0.57
CA PRO A 48 -2.21 -12.28 -0.16
C PRO A 48 -2.36 -10.89 -0.75
N SER A 49 -3.61 -10.47 -0.91
CA SER A 49 -3.99 -9.14 -1.39
C SER A 49 -5.08 -8.57 -0.50
N ALA A 50 -5.11 -7.26 -0.34
CA ALA A 50 -6.12 -6.59 0.47
C ALA A 50 -6.46 -5.24 -0.14
N ILE A 51 -7.72 -4.83 0.03
CA ILE A 51 -8.15 -3.49 -0.36
C ILE A 51 -7.63 -2.51 0.69
N VAL A 52 -6.78 -1.59 0.29
CA VAL A 52 -6.21 -0.57 1.17
C VAL A 52 -6.24 0.78 0.48
N ASP A 53 -7.20 1.60 0.87
CA ASP A 53 -7.30 2.98 0.42
C ASP A 53 -6.65 3.88 1.47
N ILE A 54 -5.62 4.64 1.10
CA ILE A 54 -4.90 5.50 2.04
C ILE A 54 -5.77 6.61 2.64
N THR A 55 -6.90 6.93 2.03
CA THR A 55 -7.86 7.89 2.58
C THR A 55 -8.72 7.30 3.70
N ASN A 56 -8.60 6.01 3.95
CA ASN A 56 -9.35 5.29 4.99
C ASN A 56 -8.39 4.71 6.03
N GLU A 57 -8.16 5.46 7.10
CA GLU A 57 -7.25 5.06 8.18
C GLU A 57 -7.64 3.73 8.83
N GLN A 58 -8.92 3.50 9.04
CA GLN A 58 -9.42 2.28 9.64
C GLN A 58 -9.08 1.06 8.78
N GLN A 59 -9.20 1.19 7.48
CA GLN A 59 -8.90 0.11 6.54
C GLN A 59 -7.40 -0.26 6.59
N ILE A 60 -6.54 0.74 6.70
CA ILE A 60 -5.10 0.53 6.87
C ILE A 60 -4.84 -0.22 8.19
N ALA A 61 -5.43 0.24 9.28
CA ALA A 61 -5.25 -0.37 10.60
C ALA A 61 -5.77 -1.81 10.66
N GLU A 62 -6.91 -2.08 10.06
CA GLU A 62 -7.48 -3.43 9.99
C GLU A 62 -6.58 -4.39 9.21
N THR A 63 -6.02 -3.93 8.10
CA THR A 63 -5.10 -4.75 7.29
C THR A 63 -3.82 -5.04 8.06
N VAL A 64 -3.26 -4.05 8.71
CA VAL A 64 -2.07 -4.20 9.55
C VAL A 64 -2.31 -5.23 10.64
N SER A 65 -3.45 -5.15 11.31
CA SER A 65 -3.80 -6.08 12.39
C SER A 65 -4.04 -7.50 11.86
N LYS A 66 -4.79 -7.64 10.77
CA LYS A 66 -5.15 -8.94 10.19
C LYS A 66 -3.93 -9.75 9.75
N TYR A 67 -2.95 -9.10 9.16
CA TYR A 67 -1.76 -9.75 8.60
C TYR A 67 -0.52 -9.59 9.47
N ASN A 68 -0.65 -9.03 10.66
CA ASN A 68 0.48 -8.76 11.57
C ASN A 68 1.61 -7.99 10.88
N ILE A 69 1.26 -6.95 10.16
CA ILE A 69 2.22 -6.16 9.37
C ILE A 69 3.22 -5.48 10.31
N ASP A 70 4.49 -5.57 9.98
CA ASP A 70 5.57 -4.88 10.70
C ASP A 70 6.20 -3.75 9.88
N THR A 71 6.00 -3.76 8.57
CA THR A 71 6.59 -2.76 7.68
C THR A 71 5.60 -2.40 6.58
N ILE A 72 5.47 -1.11 6.30
CA ILE A 72 4.65 -0.60 5.21
C ILE A 72 5.55 0.07 4.17
N TYR A 73 5.41 -0.34 2.91
CA TYR A 73 5.94 0.39 1.76
C TYR A 73 4.79 1.19 1.16
N ASN A 74 4.88 2.51 1.25
CA ASN A 74 3.84 3.38 0.71
C ASN A 74 4.25 3.92 -0.66
N LEU A 75 3.68 3.31 -1.69
CA LEU A 75 3.86 3.73 -3.08
C LEU A 75 2.56 4.27 -3.67
N ALA A 76 1.60 4.61 -2.83
CA ALA A 76 0.33 5.18 -3.29
C ALA A 76 0.61 6.54 -3.91
N ALA A 77 0.90 6.52 -5.20
CA ALA A 77 1.01 7.73 -5.98
C ALA A 77 -0.40 8.16 -6.37
N LEU A 78 -0.62 9.45 -6.40
CA LEU A 78 -1.82 9.99 -6.98
C LEU A 78 -1.84 9.61 -8.45
N LEU A 79 -3.01 9.16 -8.91
CA LEU A 79 -3.18 8.87 -10.32
C LEU A 79 -2.84 10.13 -11.11
N SER A 80 -1.94 10.01 -12.07
CA SER A 80 -1.48 11.14 -12.87
C SER A 80 -2.64 11.92 -13.50
N ALA A 81 -3.69 11.22 -13.93
CA ALA A 81 -4.88 11.84 -14.48
C ALA A 81 -5.56 12.79 -13.48
N VAL A 82 -5.65 12.40 -12.20
CA VAL A 82 -6.21 13.27 -11.16
C VAL A 82 -5.29 14.44 -10.88
N ALA A 83 -3.99 14.20 -10.82
CA ALA A 83 -3.01 15.25 -10.58
C ALA A 83 -3.00 16.29 -11.69
N GLU A 84 -3.12 15.88 -12.95
CA GLU A 84 -3.17 16.78 -14.08
C GLU A 84 -4.47 17.58 -14.16
N ALA A 85 -5.62 16.91 -13.90
CA ALA A 85 -6.93 17.54 -14.00
C ALA A 85 -7.24 18.46 -12.82
N LYS A 86 -6.84 18.05 -11.61
CA LYS A 86 -7.16 18.76 -10.36
C LYS A 86 -5.99 18.69 -9.39
N PRO A 87 -4.92 19.49 -9.61
CA PRO A 87 -3.71 19.39 -8.78
C PRO A 87 -3.93 19.69 -7.30
N GLN A 88 -4.84 20.61 -6.96
CA GLN A 88 -5.14 20.91 -5.55
C GLN A 88 -5.84 19.74 -4.86
N LEU A 89 -6.77 19.09 -5.55
CA LEU A 89 -7.43 17.91 -5.03
C LEU A 89 -6.44 16.76 -4.85
N ALA A 90 -5.57 16.57 -5.83
CA ALA A 90 -4.50 15.57 -5.77
C ALA A 90 -3.60 15.80 -4.55
N TRP A 91 -3.19 17.04 -4.31
CA TRP A 91 -2.39 17.40 -3.14
C TRP A 91 -3.10 17.08 -1.84
N LYS A 92 -4.36 17.46 -1.73
CA LYS A 92 -5.17 17.23 -0.52
C LYS A 92 -5.34 15.74 -0.23
N ILE A 93 -5.66 14.94 -1.24
CA ILE A 93 -5.81 13.48 -1.09
C ILE A 93 -4.47 12.86 -0.73
N GLY A 94 -3.40 13.23 -1.39
CA GLY A 94 -2.06 12.72 -1.13
C GLY A 94 -1.56 13.03 0.26
N MET A 95 -1.75 14.26 0.73
CA MET A 95 -1.34 14.66 2.07
C MET A 95 -2.19 14.01 3.15
N GLY A 96 -3.50 13.91 2.93
CA GLY A 96 -4.40 13.22 3.87
C GLY A 96 -4.08 11.74 3.96
N GLY A 97 -3.84 11.09 2.83
CA GLY A 97 -3.46 9.68 2.79
C GLY A 97 -2.11 9.43 3.46
N LEU A 98 -1.13 10.26 3.19
CA LEU A 98 0.17 10.17 3.85
C LEU A 98 0.03 10.30 5.37
N PHE A 99 -0.76 11.25 5.83
CA PHE A 99 -1.01 11.45 7.25
C PHE A 99 -1.63 10.19 7.88
N ASN A 100 -2.62 9.58 7.23
CA ASN A 100 -3.26 8.36 7.72
C ASN A 100 -2.25 7.21 7.86
N VAL A 101 -1.39 7.01 6.87
CA VAL A 101 -0.37 5.96 6.92
C VAL A 101 0.63 6.23 8.04
N LEU A 102 1.07 7.47 8.19
CA LEU A 102 1.98 7.87 9.28
C LEU A 102 1.37 7.63 10.65
N GLU A 103 0.10 7.98 10.85
CA GLU A 103 -0.59 7.78 12.11
C GLU A 103 -0.71 6.30 12.48
N VAL A 104 -1.10 5.45 11.52
CA VAL A 104 -1.17 4.01 11.76
C VAL A 104 0.21 3.44 12.09
N ALA A 105 1.23 3.83 11.35
CA ALA A 105 2.59 3.36 11.60
C ALA A 105 3.07 3.78 12.99
N ARG A 106 2.79 5.01 13.39
CA ARG A 106 3.15 5.51 14.72
C ARG A 106 2.42 4.76 15.83
N GLU A 107 1.10 4.63 15.72
CA GLU A 107 0.28 3.99 16.76
C GLU A 107 0.58 2.52 16.92
N MET A 108 0.89 1.82 15.84
CA MET A 108 1.12 0.38 15.83
C MET A 108 2.62 0.02 15.82
N HIS A 109 3.50 1.02 15.96
CA HIS A 109 4.96 0.83 16.02
C HIS A 109 5.53 0.10 14.80
N LEU A 110 5.13 0.53 13.61
CA LEU A 110 5.57 -0.06 12.35
C LEU A 110 6.72 0.72 11.72
N SER A 111 7.52 0.02 10.94
CA SER A 111 8.45 0.67 10.02
C SER A 111 7.70 1.16 8.79
N LEU A 112 7.99 2.37 8.34
CA LEU A 112 7.34 2.98 7.19
C LEU A 112 8.40 3.44 6.19
N ILE A 113 8.25 3.01 4.94
CA ILE A 113 9.15 3.36 3.85
C ILE A 113 8.33 4.02 2.74
N HIS A 114 8.70 5.22 2.39
CA HIS A 114 8.12 5.96 1.27
C HIS A 114 9.03 5.90 0.05
N ILE A 115 8.43 5.78 -1.09
CA ILE A 115 9.15 5.85 -2.36
C ILE A 115 8.48 6.86 -3.29
#